data_3a786ccab98c495a5a14a06f18315a16
#
_entry.id   3a786ccab98c495a5a14a06f18315a16
#
_cell.length_a   1.000
_cell.length_b   1.000
_cell.length_c   1.000
_cell.angle_alpha   90.00
_cell.angle_beta   90.00
_cell.angle_gamma   90.00
#
_symmetry.space_group_name_H-M   'P 1'
#
loop_
_entity.id
_entity.type
_entity.pdbx_description
1 polymer ?
#
loop_
_entity_poly.entity_id
_entity_poly.type
_entity_poly.pdbx_seq_one_letter_code
_entity_poly.pdbx_strand_id
1 'polypeptide(L)'
;MTNWHKILRRGVLVAVLLGCIYAFPQEEKTYFNPKAKPIPAGSKVYIAPIPGGYENYIAAGILKKKVPVVLVNDSAKADYKVSGVSESEKANWAKMLFMNSSASREQASIQVVDLKSGEVVFAYSVHKANSARGKQSTGEACAKHLKEKINTE
;
A
#
# COMPACT_ATOMS: atom_id res chain seq x y z
N MET A 1 37.02 -50.98 10.56
CA MET A 1 35.77 -50.65 9.85
C MET A 1 35.25 -49.30 10.37
N THR A 2 35.43 -48.27 9.64
CA THR A 2 35.35 -46.89 10.06
C THR A 2 33.94 -46.31 9.97
N ASN A 3 33.49 -45.66 11.03
CA ASN A 3 32.17 -45.05 11.27
C ASN A 3 31.81 -43.88 10.34
N TRP A 4 31.84 -44.08 9.03
CA TRP A 4 31.58 -43.00 8.07
C TRP A 4 30.09 -42.61 7.95
N HIS A 5 29.19 -43.51 8.31
CA HIS A 5 27.75 -43.25 8.27
C HIS A 5 27.22 -42.26 9.35
N LYS A 6 28.00 -41.98 10.39
CA LYS A 6 27.59 -41.01 11.43
C LYS A 6 27.96 -39.58 11.09
N ILE A 7 28.90 -39.36 10.18
CA ILE A 7 29.33 -38.00 9.76
C ILE A 7 28.38 -37.41 8.69
N LEU A 8 27.83 -38.25 7.79
CA LEU A 8 26.89 -37.80 6.78
C LEU A 8 25.53 -37.34 7.34
N ARG A 9 25.10 -37.92 8.47
CA ARG A 9 23.81 -37.52 9.07
C ARG A 9 23.83 -36.18 9.81
N ARG A 10 25.00 -35.71 10.21
CA ARG A 10 25.14 -34.40 10.90
C ARG A 10 25.36 -33.23 9.93
N GLY A 11 25.86 -33.48 8.74
CA GLY A 11 26.08 -32.45 7.73
C GLY A 11 24.81 -32.01 6.98
N VAL A 12 23.81 -32.88 6.85
CA VAL A 12 22.57 -32.58 6.14
C VAL A 12 21.61 -31.73 6.99
N LEU A 13 21.69 -31.81 8.32
CA LEU A 13 20.79 -31.05 9.21
C LEU A 13 21.18 -29.57 9.37
N VAL A 14 22.43 -29.20 9.10
CA VAL A 14 22.90 -27.83 9.20
C VAL A 14 22.61 -27.06 7.93
N ALA A 15 22.51 -27.69 6.76
CA ALA A 15 22.24 -27.04 5.49
C ALA A 15 20.77 -26.60 5.32
N VAL A 16 19.83 -27.21 6.07
CA VAL A 16 18.40 -26.88 5.99
C VAL A 16 18.03 -25.64 6.83
N LEU A 17 18.84 -25.26 7.80
CA LEU A 17 18.56 -24.11 8.68
C LEU A 17 19.09 -22.78 8.16
N LEU A 18 19.89 -22.76 7.10
CA LEU A 18 20.43 -21.53 6.49
C LEU A 18 19.62 -21.04 5.27
N GLY A 19 18.56 -21.74 4.90
CA GLY A 19 17.70 -21.43 3.76
C GLY A 19 16.53 -20.50 4.04
N CYS A 20 16.38 -20.00 5.26
CA CYS A 20 15.29 -19.10 5.62
C CYS A 20 15.78 -17.67 5.80
N ILE A 21 15.07 -16.78 5.13
CA ILE A 21 15.02 -15.33 5.38
C ILE A 21 15.93 -14.51 4.46
N TYR A 22 15.66 -14.55 3.16
CA TYR A 22 15.72 -13.32 2.38
C TYR A 22 14.29 -12.76 2.24
N ALA A 23 13.73 -12.29 3.34
CA ALA A 23 12.62 -11.35 3.27
C ALA A 23 13.19 -10.05 2.72
N PHE A 24 12.99 -9.79 1.43
CA PHE A 24 13.31 -8.49 0.85
C PHE A 24 12.49 -7.45 1.62
N PRO A 25 13.13 -6.41 2.16
CA PRO A 25 12.42 -5.36 2.87
C PRO A 25 11.45 -4.69 1.89
N GLN A 26 10.16 -4.71 2.23
CA GLN A 26 9.17 -3.89 1.54
C GLN A 26 9.34 -2.47 2.07
N GLU A 27 9.67 -1.54 1.19
CA GLU A 27 9.72 -0.14 1.57
C GLU A 27 8.29 0.43 1.55
N GLU A 28 7.77 0.76 2.73
CA GLU A 28 6.47 1.41 2.92
C GLU A 28 6.69 2.79 3.52
N LYS A 29 6.12 3.82 2.90
CA LYS A 29 6.16 5.19 3.42
C LYS A 29 4.74 5.70 3.60
N THR A 30 4.48 6.20 4.79
CA THR A 30 3.18 6.77 5.15
C THR A 30 3.37 8.22 5.55
N TYR A 31 2.57 9.10 4.96
CA TYR A 31 2.49 10.50 5.34
C TYR A 31 1.13 10.77 5.99
N PHE A 32 1.18 11.39 7.13
CA PHE A 32 0.00 11.90 7.82
C PHE A 32 0.13 13.41 8.00
N ASN A 33 -0.90 14.15 7.64
CA ASN A 33 -0.98 15.52 8.08
C ASN A 33 -1.37 15.53 9.57
N PRO A 34 -0.47 15.94 10.49
CA PRO A 34 -0.76 15.90 11.92
C PRO A 34 -1.85 16.88 12.33
N LYS A 35 -2.17 17.87 11.48
CA LYS A 35 -3.21 18.86 11.69
C LYS A 35 -4.55 18.46 11.05
N ALA A 36 -4.56 17.49 10.15
CA ALA A 36 -5.78 17.04 9.51
C ALA A 36 -6.64 16.24 10.49
N LYS A 37 -7.94 16.48 10.44
CA LYS A 37 -8.91 15.69 11.20
C LYS A 37 -8.90 14.24 10.70
N PRO A 38 -9.09 13.24 11.58
CA PRO A 38 -9.31 11.87 11.18
C PRO A 38 -10.48 11.77 10.20
N ILE A 39 -10.39 10.84 9.26
CA ILE A 39 -11.49 10.57 8.33
C ILE A 39 -12.62 9.89 9.13
N PRO A 40 -13.83 10.45 9.18
CA PRO A 40 -14.95 9.82 9.90
C PRO A 40 -15.37 8.50 9.24
N ALA A 41 -15.77 7.53 10.05
CA ALA A 41 -16.40 6.31 9.53
C ALA A 41 -17.69 6.65 8.77
N GLY A 42 -17.96 5.91 7.68
CA GLY A 42 -19.10 6.18 6.80
C GLY A 42 -18.91 7.34 5.82
N SER A 43 -17.75 8.01 5.81
CA SER A 43 -17.44 9.05 4.83
C SER A 43 -17.57 8.53 3.40
N LYS A 44 -18.09 9.40 2.52
CA LYS A 44 -18.21 9.09 1.09
C LYS A 44 -16.88 9.33 0.39
N VAL A 45 -16.37 8.31 -0.26
CA VAL A 45 -15.05 8.32 -0.91
C VAL A 45 -15.21 8.07 -2.40
N TYR A 46 -14.70 8.98 -3.20
CA TYR A 46 -14.55 8.81 -4.64
C TYR A 46 -13.11 8.41 -4.95
N ILE A 47 -12.92 7.37 -5.74
CA ILE A 47 -11.61 6.97 -6.24
C ILE A 47 -11.49 7.49 -7.67
N ALA A 48 -10.60 8.44 -7.89
CA ALA A 48 -10.34 8.96 -9.22
C ALA A 48 -9.69 7.89 -10.12
N PRO A 49 -9.92 7.93 -11.43
CA PRO A 49 -9.23 7.05 -12.37
C PRO A 49 -7.71 7.15 -12.21
N ILE A 50 -7.05 6.00 -12.17
CA ILE A 50 -5.60 5.87 -12.03
C ILE A 50 -5.08 5.09 -13.24
N PRO A 51 -3.95 5.51 -13.87
CA PRO A 51 -3.38 4.81 -15.01
C PRO A 51 -3.23 3.30 -14.77
N GLY A 52 -3.62 2.51 -15.77
CA GLY A 52 -3.59 1.04 -15.69
C GLY A 52 -4.73 0.42 -14.88
N GLY A 53 -5.81 1.15 -14.60
CA GLY A 53 -6.99 0.66 -13.89
C GLY A 53 -6.73 0.37 -12.42
N TYR A 54 -5.74 1.05 -11.82
CA TYR A 54 -5.32 0.77 -10.46
C TYR A 54 -6.39 1.14 -9.41
N GLU A 55 -7.29 2.06 -9.74
CA GLU A 55 -8.47 2.40 -8.91
C GLU A 55 -9.31 1.18 -8.56
N ASN A 56 -9.42 0.21 -9.48
CA ASN A 56 -10.19 -1.02 -9.25
C ASN A 56 -9.55 -1.91 -8.18
N TYR A 57 -8.22 -1.96 -8.14
CA TYR A 57 -7.48 -2.71 -7.11
C TYR A 57 -7.60 -2.05 -5.74
N ILE A 58 -7.63 -0.71 -5.69
CA ILE A 58 -7.87 0.04 -4.44
C ILE A 58 -9.30 -0.20 -3.97
N ALA A 59 -10.30 -0.09 -4.85
CA ALA A 59 -11.70 -0.34 -4.53
C ALA A 59 -11.90 -1.76 -3.99
N ALA A 60 -11.36 -2.76 -4.67
CA ALA A 60 -11.40 -4.16 -4.23
C ALA A 60 -10.70 -4.34 -2.86
N GLY A 61 -9.58 -3.66 -2.65
CA GLY A 61 -8.87 -3.65 -1.37
C GLY A 61 -9.72 -3.07 -0.24
N ILE A 62 -10.38 -1.94 -0.47
CA ILE A 62 -11.28 -1.27 0.48
C ILE A 62 -12.40 -2.22 0.91
N LEU A 63 -13.07 -2.86 -0.06
CA LEU A 63 -14.13 -3.82 0.22
C LEU A 63 -13.61 -5.05 0.97
N LYS A 64 -12.51 -5.63 0.52
CA LYS A 64 -11.90 -6.82 1.13
C LYS A 64 -11.44 -6.56 2.57
N LYS A 65 -10.83 -5.41 2.84
CA LYS A 65 -10.35 -5.03 4.17
C LYS A 65 -11.47 -4.48 5.07
N LYS A 66 -12.69 -4.37 4.54
CA LYS A 66 -13.84 -3.80 5.26
C LYS A 66 -13.48 -2.43 5.85
N VAL A 67 -12.96 -1.56 4.98
CA VAL A 67 -12.68 -0.16 5.36
C VAL A 67 -14.03 0.53 5.58
N PRO A 68 -14.26 1.20 6.71
CA PRO A 68 -15.57 1.76 7.03
C PRO A 68 -15.84 3.08 6.29
N VAL A 69 -15.93 3.00 4.96
CA VAL A 69 -16.26 4.12 4.06
C VAL A 69 -17.32 3.69 3.05
N VAL A 70 -18.00 4.65 2.45
CA VAL A 70 -18.97 4.43 1.36
C VAL A 70 -18.29 4.84 0.05
N LEU A 71 -18.09 3.90 -0.86
CA LEU A 71 -17.58 4.20 -2.19
C LEU A 71 -18.69 4.83 -3.05
N VAL A 72 -18.37 5.94 -3.70
CA VAL A 72 -19.27 6.64 -4.63
C VAL A 72 -18.60 6.83 -5.99
N ASN A 73 -19.40 6.77 -7.06
CA ASN A 73 -18.91 6.92 -8.43
C ASN A 73 -18.86 8.40 -8.90
N ASP A 74 -19.48 9.29 -8.14
CA ASP A 74 -19.59 10.70 -8.47
C ASP A 74 -18.78 11.53 -7.48
N SER A 75 -17.77 12.24 -7.98
CA SER A 75 -16.92 13.09 -7.14
C SER A 75 -17.69 14.24 -6.47
N ALA A 76 -18.78 14.71 -7.07
CA ALA A 76 -19.61 15.76 -6.49
C ALA A 76 -20.38 15.30 -5.24
N LYS A 77 -20.52 13.99 -5.07
CA LYS A 77 -21.21 13.39 -3.92
C LYS A 77 -20.24 12.88 -2.84
N ALA A 78 -18.94 13.04 -3.06
CA ALA A 78 -17.90 12.56 -2.17
C ALA A 78 -17.50 13.61 -1.12
N ASP A 79 -17.12 13.14 0.05
CA ASP A 79 -16.46 13.94 1.07
C ASP A 79 -14.94 13.95 0.86
N TYR A 80 -14.40 12.82 0.38
CA TYR A 80 -12.98 12.62 0.14
C TYR A 80 -12.72 12.07 -1.25
N LYS A 81 -11.58 12.47 -1.82
CA LYS A 81 -11.09 11.96 -3.10
C LYS A 81 -9.81 11.18 -2.87
N VAL A 82 -9.79 9.93 -3.32
CA VAL A 82 -8.56 9.15 -3.46
C VAL A 82 -8.04 9.34 -4.87
N SER A 83 -6.79 9.73 -4.98
CA SER A 83 -6.04 9.74 -6.24
C SER A 83 -4.73 9.02 -6.06
N GLY A 84 -4.14 8.57 -7.15
CA GLY A 84 -2.91 7.80 -7.11
C GLY A 84 -2.10 7.97 -8.38
N VAL A 85 -0.90 7.43 -8.35
CA VAL A 85 -0.02 7.34 -9.50
C VAL A 85 0.39 5.90 -9.71
N SER A 86 0.43 5.49 -10.98
CA SER A 86 1.09 4.26 -11.38
C SER A 86 2.54 4.57 -11.77
N GLU A 87 3.33 3.52 -11.99
CA GLU A 87 4.77 3.61 -12.25
C GLU A 87 5.21 4.57 -13.36
N SER A 88 4.38 4.81 -14.35
CA SER A 88 4.73 5.59 -15.54
C SER A 88 4.60 7.11 -15.36
N GLU A 89 3.83 7.56 -14.37
CA GLU A 89 3.61 8.98 -14.12
C GLU A 89 3.99 9.35 -12.69
N LYS A 90 5.24 9.72 -12.51
CA LYS A 90 5.72 10.33 -11.26
C LYS A 90 5.07 11.71 -11.13
N ALA A 91 3.86 11.75 -10.60
CA ALA A 91 3.20 13.02 -10.33
C ALA A 91 4.08 13.87 -9.42
N ASN A 92 4.16 15.15 -9.72
CA ASN A 92 4.99 16.11 -8.97
C ASN A 92 4.69 16.12 -7.46
N TRP A 93 3.43 15.86 -7.08
CA TRP A 93 3.05 15.79 -5.67
C TRP A 93 3.64 14.60 -4.92
N ALA A 94 3.75 13.42 -5.57
CA ALA A 94 4.38 12.25 -4.96
C ALA A 94 5.87 12.49 -4.75
N LYS A 95 6.54 13.18 -5.68
CA LYS A 95 7.91 13.64 -5.47
C LYS A 95 8.02 14.61 -4.29
N MET A 96 7.07 15.53 -4.14
CA MET A 96 7.11 16.54 -3.09
C MET A 96 6.92 15.92 -1.69
N LEU A 97 6.04 14.90 -1.56
CA LEU A 97 5.81 14.21 -0.29
C LEU A 97 6.85 13.14 0.02
N PHE A 98 7.46 12.52 -1.00
CA PHE A 98 8.36 11.38 -0.84
C PHE A 98 9.73 11.62 -1.49
N MET A 99 10.23 12.83 -1.47
CA MET A 99 11.41 13.32 -2.23
C MET A 99 12.70 12.51 -2.11
N ASN A 100 12.73 11.44 -1.34
CA ASN A 100 13.95 10.65 -1.15
C ASN A 100 13.81 9.17 -1.58
N SER A 101 12.82 8.80 -2.39
CA SER A 101 12.72 7.44 -2.89
C SER A 101 13.25 7.33 -4.31
N SER A 102 14.50 6.91 -4.41
CA SER A 102 15.09 6.49 -5.67
C SER A 102 14.45 5.20 -6.14
N ALA A 103 13.93 5.23 -7.35
CA ALA A 103 13.67 4.16 -8.30
C ALA A 103 13.34 2.78 -7.76
N SER A 104 12.12 2.32 -7.98
CA SER A 104 11.87 0.90 -8.01
C SER A 104 10.60 0.49 -8.75
N ARG A 105 10.56 -0.72 -9.21
CA ARG A 105 9.79 -1.19 -10.35
C ARG A 105 8.29 -1.45 -10.12
N GLU A 106 7.79 -1.46 -8.92
CA GLU A 106 6.35 -1.56 -8.66
C GLU A 106 5.99 -0.70 -7.45
N GLN A 107 5.72 0.55 -7.73
CA GLN A 107 5.35 1.53 -6.72
C GLN A 107 3.89 1.92 -6.89
N ALA A 108 3.10 1.72 -5.85
CA ALA A 108 1.78 2.29 -5.75
C ALA A 108 1.82 3.42 -4.74
N SER A 109 1.33 4.58 -5.14
CA SER A 109 1.17 5.70 -4.23
C SER A 109 -0.25 6.22 -4.33
N ILE A 110 -0.87 6.46 -3.18
CA ILE A 110 -2.18 7.09 -3.09
C ILE A 110 -2.12 8.30 -2.19
N GLN A 111 -2.99 9.26 -2.44
CA GLN A 111 -3.32 10.35 -1.53
C GLN A 111 -4.82 10.45 -1.34
N VAL A 112 -5.23 10.90 -0.17
CA VAL A 112 -6.61 11.21 0.16
C VAL A 112 -6.72 12.69 0.45
N VAL A 113 -7.61 13.35 -0.27
CA VAL A 113 -7.87 14.78 -0.16
C VAL A 113 -9.26 15.00 0.40
N ASP A 114 -9.40 15.83 1.40
CA ASP A 114 -10.68 16.35 1.85
C ASP A 114 -11.19 17.35 0.80
N LEU A 115 -12.35 17.07 0.20
CA LEU A 115 -12.89 17.89 -0.88
C LEU A 115 -13.44 19.24 -0.41
N LYS A 116 -13.68 19.42 0.89
CA LYS A 116 -14.14 20.69 1.45
C LYS A 116 -12.98 21.65 1.71
N SER A 117 -11.89 21.15 2.28
CA SER A 117 -10.72 21.97 2.61
C SER A 117 -9.65 21.99 1.52
N GLY A 118 -9.65 20.98 0.64
CA GLY A 118 -8.57 20.76 -0.34
C GLY A 118 -7.29 20.20 0.28
N GLU A 119 -7.29 19.86 1.56
CA GLU A 119 -6.12 19.34 2.25
C GLU A 119 -5.86 17.87 1.96
N VAL A 120 -4.60 17.52 1.78
CA VAL A 120 -4.16 16.12 1.79
C VAL A 120 -4.16 15.63 3.24
N VAL A 121 -5.10 14.76 3.57
CA VAL A 121 -5.26 14.21 4.92
C VAL A 121 -4.47 12.94 5.14
N PHE A 122 -4.17 12.21 4.07
CA PHE A 122 -3.42 10.96 4.11
C PHE A 122 -2.69 10.74 2.77
N ALA A 123 -1.48 10.21 2.84
CA ALA A 123 -0.79 9.68 1.67
C ALA A 123 0.01 8.44 2.07
N TYR A 124 0.06 7.47 1.17
CA TYR A 124 0.76 6.21 1.38
C TYR A 124 1.43 5.75 0.10
N SER A 125 2.65 5.30 0.23
CA SER A 125 3.42 4.71 -0.86
C SER A 125 3.95 3.36 -0.44
N VAL A 126 3.80 2.38 -1.32
CA VAL A 126 4.31 1.02 -1.12
C VAL A 126 5.09 0.57 -2.33
N HIS A 127 6.25 0.01 -2.05
CA HIS A 127 7.07 -0.67 -3.04
C HIS A 127 7.08 -2.16 -2.76
N LYS A 128 6.71 -2.96 -3.77
CA LYS A 128 6.81 -4.42 -3.71
C LYS A 128 7.61 -4.94 -4.90
N ALA A 129 8.82 -5.38 -4.64
CA ALA A 129 9.62 -6.10 -5.64
C ALA A 129 9.03 -7.49 -5.87
N ASN A 130 8.80 -7.86 -7.14
CA ASN A 130 8.54 -9.23 -7.59
C ASN A 130 7.31 -9.95 -7.01
N SER A 131 6.12 -9.37 -7.07
CA SER A 131 4.94 -10.14 -6.72
C SER A 131 4.08 -10.44 -7.95
N ALA A 132 3.78 -11.71 -8.20
CA ALA A 132 2.85 -12.15 -9.25
C ALA A 132 1.44 -11.53 -9.09
N ARG A 133 1.16 -10.95 -7.93
CA ARG A 133 -0.08 -10.25 -7.58
C ARG A 133 0.18 -8.78 -7.22
N GLY A 134 1.21 -8.15 -7.80
CA GLY A 134 1.71 -6.83 -7.43
C GLY A 134 0.61 -5.78 -7.21
N LYS A 135 -0.21 -5.53 -8.23
CA LYS A 135 -1.30 -4.54 -8.18
C LYS A 135 -2.33 -4.85 -7.09
N GLN A 136 -2.78 -6.10 -6.99
CA GLN A 136 -3.74 -6.50 -5.97
C GLN A 136 -3.16 -6.33 -4.56
N SER A 137 -1.94 -6.81 -4.35
CA SER A 137 -1.27 -6.76 -3.06
C SER A 137 -0.99 -5.33 -2.60
N THR A 138 -0.61 -4.44 -3.53
CA THR A 138 -0.38 -3.03 -3.23
C THR A 138 -1.68 -2.27 -2.99
N GLY A 139 -2.77 -2.57 -3.75
CA GLY A 139 -4.09 -2.02 -3.50
C GLY A 139 -4.65 -2.42 -2.12
N GLU A 140 -4.45 -3.67 -1.71
CA GLU A 140 -4.82 -4.14 -0.37
C GLU A 140 -3.99 -3.47 0.74
N ALA A 141 -2.71 -3.20 0.51
CA ALA A 141 -1.86 -2.46 1.45
C ALA A 141 -2.35 -1.02 1.60
N CYS A 142 -2.64 -0.33 0.49
CA CYS A 142 -3.24 1.01 0.51
C CYS A 142 -4.54 1.04 1.33
N ALA A 143 -5.44 0.06 1.12
CA ALA A 143 -6.69 -0.04 1.85
C ALA A 143 -6.49 -0.32 3.35
N LYS A 144 -5.51 -1.16 3.71
CA LYS A 144 -5.16 -1.44 5.11
C LYS A 144 -4.74 -0.16 5.84
N HIS A 145 -3.80 0.59 5.27
CA HIS A 145 -3.29 1.79 5.91
C HIS A 145 -4.29 2.95 5.89
N LEU A 146 -5.18 3.01 4.88
CA LEU A 146 -6.31 3.93 4.91
C LEU A 146 -7.26 3.60 6.08
N LYS A 147 -7.55 2.30 6.31
CA LYS A 147 -8.40 1.88 7.43
C LYS A 147 -7.86 2.35 8.79
N GLU A 148 -6.54 2.33 8.97
CA GLU A 148 -5.88 2.78 10.20
C GLU A 148 -6.06 4.30 10.47
N LYS A 149 -6.48 5.07 9.45
CA LYS A 149 -6.73 6.51 9.52
C LYS A 149 -8.19 6.89 9.71
N ILE A 150 -9.08 5.94 9.65
CA ILE A 150 -10.50 6.18 9.83
C ILE A 150 -10.83 5.99 11.30
N ASN A 151 -11.35 7.04 11.92
CA ASN A 151 -11.88 6.93 13.28
C ASN A 151 -13.08 5.98 13.26
N THR A 152 -12.94 4.86 13.92
CA THR A 152 -14.04 4.03 14.37
C THR A 152 -14.34 4.44 15.80
N GLU A 153 -15.30 5.38 15.97
CA GLU A 153 -15.92 5.58 17.28
C GLU A 153 -16.71 4.34 17.69
#